data_31546b5dcbaf2ff8034c854d0762f7f7
#
_entry.id   31546b5dcbaf2ff8034c854d0762f7f7
#
_cell.length_a   1.000
_cell.length_b   1.000
_cell.length_c   1.000
_cell.angle_alpha   90.00
_cell.angle_beta   90.00
_cell.angle_gamma   90.00
#
_symmetry.space_group_name_H-M   'P 1'
#
loop_
_entity.id
_entity.type
_entity.pdbx_description
1 polymer ?
#
loop_
_entity_poly.entity_id
_entity_poly.type
_entity_poly.pdbx_seq_one_letter_code
_entity_poly.pdbx_strand_id
1 'polypeptide(L)'
;PATDTAIRKMIKETDGDHFEDMRSLDQELTFCETKKEFQKRNITLEQPQMKTLGIINQDGIYTNLALLLSDQCVHTIKTAVFEGKNQNIFKDRKEFTGSLFAQMEAVYDYIDFRNQTHSTFEKLYRIDNRDYPEVAVREALLNCLVHRDYGYSSSILISMYEDRLEFTSIGGLVTGVTLEDVMMGISVCRNKKLANVFYRLELIEAYGTGIQKIMNAYQDQFIKPEIKVSNNVFKIILPNTNAQAELREELQYHTHIQPEDEETQIMQMIDQEKRIQRKQVQERLGISQTTSGRILKQMVKKGLIMQRGRGKNTCYVKK
;
A
#
# COMPACT_ATOMS: atom_id res chain seq x y z
N PRO A 1 -37.02 -2.26 -12.88
CA PRO A 1 -37.28 -2.97 -11.63
C PRO A 1 -35.95 -3.36 -10.98
N ALA A 2 -35.82 -3.16 -9.67
CA ALA A 2 -34.66 -3.59 -8.95
C ALA A 2 -34.58 -5.12 -8.94
N THR A 3 -33.36 -5.66 -9.03
CA THR A 3 -33.15 -7.12 -8.93
C THR A 3 -33.41 -7.60 -7.49
N ASP A 4 -33.77 -8.86 -7.31
CA ASP A 4 -33.96 -9.45 -5.97
C ASP A 4 -32.71 -9.27 -5.10
N THR A 5 -31.53 -9.33 -5.68
CA THR A 5 -30.26 -9.08 -5.00
C THR A 5 -30.15 -7.63 -4.52
N ALA A 6 -30.56 -6.67 -5.35
CA ALA A 6 -30.57 -5.25 -4.98
C ALA A 6 -31.60 -4.95 -3.88
N ILE A 7 -32.78 -5.59 -3.95
CA ILE A 7 -33.82 -5.48 -2.93
C ILE A 7 -33.34 -6.04 -1.59
N ARG A 8 -32.74 -7.25 -1.59
CA ARG A 8 -32.18 -7.85 -0.37
C ARG A 8 -31.05 -7.01 0.24
N LYS A 9 -30.19 -6.44 -0.63
CA LYS A 9 -29.14 -5.52 -0.17
C LYS A 9 -29.73 -4.26 0.46
N MET A 10 -30.75 -3.68 -0.17
CA MET A 10 -31.42 -2.49 0.34
C MET A 10 -32.14 -2.77 1.68
N ILE A 11 -32.81 -3.91 1.82
CA ILE A 11 -33.44 -4.34 3.08
C ILE A 11 -32.39 -4.47 4.17
N LYS A 12 -31.29 -5.19 3.90
CA LYS A 12 -30.18 -5.38 4.84
C LYS A 12 -29.56 -4.05 5.29
N GLU A 13 -29.46 -3.08 4.37
CA GLU A 13 -28.91 -1.74 4.65
C GLU A 13 -29.91 -0.83 5.39
N THR A 14 -31.21 -1.04 5.22
CA THR A 14 -32.27 -0.20 5.79
C THR A 14 -32.74 -0.69 7.17
N ASP A 15 -32.83 -2.00 7.35
CA ASP A 15 -33.33 -2.60 8.60
C ASP A 15 -32.26 -2.67 9.71
N GLY A 16 -31.02 -2.22 9.42
CA GLY A 16 -29.97 -2.15 10.44
C GLY A 16 -29.38 -3.50 10.84
N ASP A 17 -29.60 -4.55 10.07
CA ASP A 17 -29.01 -5.89 10.29
C ASP A 17 -27.53 -5.92 9.96
N HIS A 18 -26.75 -5.25 10.81
CA HIS A 18 -25.30 -5.32 10.73
C HIS A 18 -24.81 -6.68 11.20
N PHE A 19 -23.80 -7.25 10.50
CA PHE A 19 -23.20 -8.54 10.87
C PHE A 19 -22.84 -8.61 12.35
N GLU A 20 -22.27 -7.55 12.90
CA GLU A 20 -21.78 -7.48 14.29
C GLU A 20 -22.92 -7.55 15.33
N ASP A 21 -24.16 -7.17 14.96
CA ASP A 21 -25.34 -7.15 15.85
C ASP A 21 -26.06 -8.48 15.92
N MET A 22 -25.87 -9.33 14.92
CA MET A 22 -26.52 -10.61 14.84
C MET A 22 -26.03 -11.56 15.95
N ARG A 23 -26.90 -12.46 16.39
CA ARG A 23 -26.54 -13.52 17.34
C ARG A 23 -25.42 -14.38 16.76
N SER A 24 -24.34 -14.60 17.53
CA SER A 24 -23.33 -15.59 17.19
C SER A 24 -23.90 -17.00 17.22
N LEU A 25 -23.49 -17.81 16.25
CA LEU A 25 -23.85 -19.24 16.26
C LEU A 25 -23.08 -19.98 17.38
N ASP A 26 -21.88 -19.55 17.67
CA ASP A 26 -21.10 -20.06 18.81
C ASP A 26 -21.36 -19.21 20.04
N GLN A 27 -21.73 -19.87 21.13
CA GLN A 27 -22.02 -19.27 22.44
C GLN A 27 -21.01 -19.70 23.52
N GLU A 28 -20.01 -20.53 23.16
CA GLU A 28 -18.94 -20.96 24.06
C GLU A 28 -17.65 -20.21 23.74
N LEU A 29 -17.69 -18.87 23.88
CA LEU A 29 -16.61 -18.00 23.50
C LEU A 29 -15.70 -17.67 24.68
N THR A 30 -14.37 -17.63 24.41
CA THR A 30 -13.34 -17.16 25.36
C THR A 30 -12.68 -15.89 24.84
N PHE A 31 -12.12 -15.09 25.74
CA PHE A 31 -11.63 -13.72 25.43
C PHE A 31 -10.26 -13.46 26.07
N CYS A 32 -9.33 -14.39 25.98
CA CYS A 32 -8.04 -14.29 26.65
C CYS A 32 -7.26 -13.07 26.17
N GLU A 33 -7.05 -12.94 24.87
CA GLU A 33 -6.28 -11.82 24.30
C GLU A 33 -7.05 -10.50 24.38
N THR A 34 -8.35 -10.53 24.16
CA THR A 34 -9.21 -9.34 24.30
C THR A 34 -9.18 -8.77 25.70
N LYS A 35 -9.25 -9.62 26.73
CA LYS A 35 -9.14 -9.16 28.13
C LYS A 35 -7.78 -8.52 28.40
N LYS A 36 -6.69 -9.07 27.89
CA LYS A 36 -5.35 -8.46 28.00
C LYS A 36 -5.31 -7.08 27.36
N GLU A 37 -5.90 -6.92 26.16
CA GLU A 37 -5.93 -5.64 25.46
C GLU A 37 -6.70 -4.58 26.25
N PHE A 38 -7.86 -4.94 26.82
CA PHE A 38 -8.62 -4.06 27.70
C PHE A 38 -7.83 -3.68 28.98
N GLN A 39 -7.12 -4.65 29.57
CA GLN A 39 -6.29 -4.41 30.76
C GLN A 39 -5.13 -3.45 30.48
N LYS A 40 -4.52 -3.46 29.30
CA LYS A 40 -3.50 -2.47 28.89
C LYS A 40 -4.00 -1.03 29.01
N ARG A 41 -5.33 -0.81 28.95
CA ARG A 41 -6.00 0.50 29.07
C ARG A 41 -6.69 0.69 30.42
N ASN A 42 -6.42 -0.16 31.40
CA ASN A 42 -7.07 -0.15 32.72
C ASN A 42 -8.60 -0.28 32.65
N ILE A 43 -9.11 -0.98 31.62
CA ILE A 43 -10.53 -1.25 31.45
C ILE A 43 -10.76 -2.73 31.76
N THR A 44 -11.76 -3.01 32.59
CA THR A 44 -12.22 -4.39 32.83
C THR A 44 -13.27 -4.79 31.79
N LEU A 45 -13.23 -6.03 31.33
CA LEU A 45 -14.22 -6.58 30.39
C LEU A 45 -15.12 -7.56 31.16
N GLU A 46 -16.08 -7.00 31.87
CA GLU A 46 -17.11 -7.73 32.61
C GLU A 46 -18.48 -7.66 31.89
N GLN A 47 -19.49 -8.39 32.38
CA GLN A 47 -20.80 -8.41 31.75
C GLN A 47 -21.42 -7.03 31.48
N PRO A 48 -21.37 -6.05 32.41
CA PRO A 48 -21.92 -4.72 32.13
C PRO A 48 -21.23 -4.01 30.98
N GLN A 49 -19.90 -4.10 30.88
CA GLN A 49 -19.14 -3.53 29.79
C GLN A 49 -19.44 -4.27 28.47
N MET A 50 -19.53 -5.60 28.51
CA MET A 50 -19.89 -6.40 27.34
C MET A 50 -21.27 -6.01 26.79
N LYS A 51 -22.27 -5.75 27.65
CA LYS A 51 -23.60 -5.24 27.24
C LYS A 51 -23.50 -3.86 26.61
N THR A 52 -22.77 -2.95 27.24
CA THR A 52 -22.60 -1.58 26.77
C THR A 52 -21.94 -1.53 25.40
N LEU A 53 -20.95 -2.41 25.16
CA LEU A 53 -20.23 -2.51 23.90
C LEU A 53 -21.00 -3.31 22.83
N GLY A 54 -22.07 -4.02 23.19
CA GLY A 54 -22.83 -4.87 22.29
C GLY A 54 -22.15 -6.21 22.00
N ILE A 55 -21.18 -6.63 22.80
CA ILE A 55 -20.56 -7.96 22.76
C ILE A 55 -21.58 -9.02 23.14
N ILE A 56 -22.42 -8.74 24.14
CA ILE A 56 -23.62 -9.49 24.46
C ILE A 56 -24.86 -8.61 24.28
N ASN A 57 -25.97 -9.20 23.88
CA ASN A 57 -27.26 -8.53 23.79
C ASN A 57 -27.91 -8.34 25.18
N GLN A 58 -29.13 -7.81 25.22
CA GLN A 58 -29.86 -7.60 26.47
C GLN A 58 -30.17 -8.91 27.23
N ASP A 59 -30.32 -10.01 26.49
CA ASP A 59 -30.61 -11.34 27.05
C ASP A 59 -29.32 -12.09 27.49
N GLY A 60 -28.15 -11.47 27.34
CA GLY A 60 -26.85 -12.04 27.69
C GLY A 60 -26.29 -13.02 26.65
N ILE A 61 -26.83 -12.99 25.42
CA ILE A 61 -26.42 -13.85 24.32
C ILE A 61 -25.29 -13.17 23.54
N TYR A 62 -24.21 -13.89 23.20
CA TYR A 62 -23.11 -13.38 22.40
C TYR A 62 -23.56 -13.03 20.99
N THR A 63 -23.10 -11.84 20.55
CA THR A 63 -23.28 -11.36 19.19
C THR A 63 -22.09 -11.77 18.30
N ASN A 64 -22.17 -11.53 16.99
CA ASN A 64 -21.01 -11.74 16.11
C ASN A 64 -19.86 -10.79 16.43
N LEU A 65 -20.10 -9.62 17.05
CA LEU A 65 -19.01 -8.81 17.62
C LEU A 65 -18.22 -9.61 18.67
N ALA A 66 -18.90 -10.38 19.52
CA ALA A 66 -18.22 -11.26 20.46
C ALA A 66 -17.35 -12.29 19.74
N LEU A 67 -17.87 -12.91 18.68
CA LEU A 67 -17.10 -13.86 17.87
C LEU A 67 -15.83 -13.22 17.28
N LEU A 68 -15.91 -12.00 16.76
CA LEU A 68 -14.75 -11.27 16.21
C LEU A 68 -13.68 -10.99 17.28
N LEU A 69 -14.10 -10.73 18.50
CA LEU A 69 -13.22 -10.42 19.63
C LEU A 69 -12.80 -11.67 20.43
N SER A 70 -13.36 -12.84 20.14
CA SER A 70 -13.05 -14.08 20.86
C SER A 70 -11.83 -14.80 20.32
N ASP A 71 -11.27 -15.70 21.13
CA ASP A 71 -10.19 -16.61 20.73
C ASP A 71 -10.63 -17.58 19.62
N GLN A 72 -11.96 -17.77 19.44
CA GLN A 72 -12.61 -18.63 18.44
C GLN A 72 -12.95 -17.88 17.14
N CYS A 73 -12.46 -16.66 16.93
CA CYS A 73 -12.74 -15.90 15.73
C CYS A 73 -12.35 -16.70 14.46
N VAL A 74 -13.31 -16.88 13.57
CA VAL A 74 -13.16 -17.63 12.31
C VAL A 74 -12.60 -16.79 11.17
N HIS A 75 -12.57 -15.47 11.32
CA HIS A 75 -12.02 -14.56 10.33
C HIS A 75 -10.52 -14.43 10.54
N THR A 76 -9.76 -14.47 9.44
CA THR A 76 -8.30 -14.52 9.50
C THR A 76 -7.66 -13.41 8.65
N ILE A 77 -6.38 -13.15 8.92
CA ILE A 77 -5.52 -12.32 8.08
C ILE A 77 -4.44 -13.24 7.49
N LYS A 78 -4.20 -13.13 6.19
CA LYS A 78 -3.15 -13.84 5.48
C LYS A 78 -2.11 -12.87 4.97
N THR A 79 -0.84 -13.16 5.25
CA THR A 79 0.28 -12.43 4.68
C THR A 79 1.01 -13.28 3.66
N ALA A 80 1.50 -12.64 2.61
CA ALA A 80 2.35 -13.24 1.60
C ALA A 80 3.51 -12.30 1.28
N VAL A 81 4.74 -12.83 1.29
CA VAL A 81 5.94 -12.12 0.86
C VAL A 81 6.35 -12.69 -0.48
N PHE A 82 6.48 -11.84 -1.47
CA PHE A 82 6.85 -12.21 -2.84
C PHE A 82 8.28 -11.80 -3.17
N GLU A 83 8.90 -12.52 -4.08
CA GLU A 83 10.15 -12.12 -4.71
C GLU A 83 9.85 -11.19 -5.89
N GLY A 84 10.55 -10.04 -5.94
CA GLY A 84 10.34 -9.04 -6.99
C GLY A 84 9.03 -8.28 -6.85
N LYS A 85 8.50 -7.82 -7.99
CA LYS A 85 7.34 -6.92 -8.08
C LYS A 85 6.03 -7.61 -8.46
N ASN A 86 6.02 -8.94 -8.57
CA ASN A 86 4.86 -9.73 -8.98
C ASN A 86 4.62 -10.92 -8.04
N GLN A 87 3.52 -11.66 -8.25
CA GLN A 87 3.09 -12.77 -7.40
C GLN A 87 3.60 -14.15 -7.83
N ASN A 88 4.67 -14.20 -8.62
CA ASN A 88 5.12 -15.46 -9.20
C ASN A 88 5.82 -16.38 -8.19
N ILE A 89 6.61 -15.82 -7.29
CA ILE A 89 7.41 -16.58 -6.34
C ILE A 89 7.11 -16.09 -4.92
N PHE A 90 6.67 -17.03 -4.07
CA PHE A 90 6.50 -16.78 -2.63
C PHE A 90 7.82 -16.98 -1.91
N LYS A 91 8.27 -15.99 -1.15
CA LYS A 91 9.37 -16.10 -0.17
C LYS A 91 8.86 -16.60 1.19
N ASP A 92 7.67 -16.12 1.60
CA ASP A 92 7.06 -16.50 2.88
C ASP A 92 5.54 -16.31 2.81
N ARG A 93 4.81 -17.04 3.64
CA ARG A 93 3.36 -16.90 3.81
C ARG A 93 2.96 -17.31 5.21
N LYS A 94 2.04 -16.56 5.80
CA LYS A 94 1.55 -16.85 7.14
C LYS A 94 0.06 -16.52 7.25
N GLU A 95 -0.67 -17.32 8.00
CA GLU A 95 -2.05 -17.05 8.39
C GLU A 95 -2.11 -16.75 9.87
N PHE A 96 -2.84 -15.70 10.23
CA PHE A 96 -3.05 -15.25 11.59
C PHE A 96 -4.50 -15.52 11.98
N THR A 97 -4.68 -16.18 13.13
CA THR A 97 -5.97 -16.66 13.67
C THR A 97 -6.15 -16.17 15.11
N GLY A 98 -7.29 -16.46 15.72
CA GLY A 98 -7.67 -15.99 17.04
C GLY A 98 -8.38 -14.63 16.99
N SER A 99 -8.53 -13.96 18.12
CA SER A 99 -9.23 -12.68 18.20
C SER A 99 -8.64 -11.62 17.25
N LEU A 100 -9.45 -10.65 16.82
CA LEU A 100 -8.94 -9.55 15.98
C LEU A 100 -7.80 -8.80 16.63
N PHE A 101 -7.74 -8.71 17.97
CA PHE A 101 -6.63 -8.08 18.67
C PHE A 101 -5.35 -8.90 18.57
N ALA A 102 -5.43 -10.22 18.77
CA ALA A 102 -4.28 -11.12 18.59
C ALA A 102 -3.73 -11.07 17.16
N GLN A 103 -4.64 -11.09 16.16
CA GLN A 103 -4.26 -10.98 14.76
C GLN A 103 -3.62 -9.63 14.44
N MET A 104 -4.21 -8.53 14.93
CA MET A 104 -3.72 -7.17 14.71
C MET A 104 -2.28 -7.00 15.22
N GLU A 105 -2.02 -7.40 16.47
CA GLU A 105 -0.70 -7.29 17.09
C GLU A 105 0.32 -8.17 16.34
N ALA A 106 0.00 -9.44 16.12
CA ALA A 106 0.89 -10.39 15.46
C ALA A 106 1.17 -10.04 13.99
N VAL A 107 0.22 -9.46 13.27
CA VAL A 107 0.40 -8.98 11.89
C VAL A 107 1.26 -7.72 11.87
N TYR A 108 1.01 -6.78 12.78
CA TYR A 108 1.81 -5.57 12.87
C TYR A 108 3.28 -5.91 13.15
N ASP A 109 3.56 -6.78 14.13
CA ASP A 109 4.90 -7.24 14.44
C ASP A 109 5.56 -7.97 13.26
N TYR A 110 4.78 -8.77 12.53
CA TYR A 110 5.27 -9.48 11.35
C TYR A 110 5.67 -8.51 10.22
N ILE A 111 4.90 -7.46 10.01
CA ILE A 111 5.22 -6.41 9.03
C ILE A 111 6.42 -5.59 9.53
N ASP A 112 6.41 -5.18 10.80
CA ASP A 112 7.44 -4.35 11.40
C ASP A 112 8.82 -5.01 11.37
N PHE A 113 8.89 -6.31 11.66
CA PHE A 113 10.12 -7.10 11.55
C PHE A 113 10.72 -7.07 10.12
N ARG A 114 9.88 -6.92 9.08
CA ARG A 114 10.29 -6.86 7.68
C ARG A 114 10.42 -5.45 7.13
N ASN A 115 9.97 -4.47 7.86
CA ASN A 115 10.05 -3.07 7.52
C ASN A 115 11.47 -2.56 7.81
N GLN A 116 12.38 -2.73 6.86
CA GLN A 116 13.81 -2.46 7.03
C GLN A 116 14.08 -0.97 7.17
N THR A 117 15.16 -0.66 7.90
CA THR A 117 15.66 0.71 8.02
C THR A 117 16.91 0.86 7.17
N HIS A 118 16.89 1.80 6.25
CA HIS A 118 18.04 2.19 5.45
C HIS A 118 18.62 3.51 6.00
N SER A 119 19.92 3.50 6.24
CA SER A 119 20.65 4.66 6.77
C SER A 119 21.42 5.32 5.65
N THR A 120 21.15 6.60 5.41
CA THR A 120 21.92 7.46 4.52
C THR A 120 22.62 8.55 5.32
N PHE A 121 23.61 9.22 4.71
CA PHE A 121 24.32 10.32 5.35
C PHE A 121 24.13 11.59 4.52
N GLU A 122 23.62 12.63 5.15
CA GLU A 122 23.61 13.96 4.59
C GLU A 122 24.62 14.82 5.32
N LYS A 123 25.75 15.13 4.64
CA LYS A 123 26.93 15.75 5.23
C LYS A 123 27.46 14.93 6.44
N LEU A 124 27.25 15.42 7.66
CA LEU A 124 27.70 14.78 8.90
C LEU A 124 26.55 14.06 9.64
N TYR A 125 25.34 14.14 9.16
CA TYR A 125 24.17 13.61 9.84
C TYR A 125 23.69 12.32 9.19
N ARG A 126 23.42 11.33 10.03
CA ARG A 126 22.77 10.08 9.63
C ARG A 126 21.26 10.31 9.56
N ILE A 127 20.66 9.86 8.48
CA ILE A 127 19.21 9.86 8.25
C ILE A 127 18.77 8.40 8.12
N ASP A 128 17.88 7.99 8.99
CA ASP A 128 17.32 6.65 8.99
C ASP A 128 15.91 6.67 8.39
N ASN A 129 15.73 5.97 7.27
CA ASN A 129 14.46 5.85 6.58
C ASN A 129 13.98 4.40 6.64
N ARG A 130 12.74 4.18 7.09
CA ARG A 130 12.10 2.86 7.01
C ARG A 130 11.47 2.65 5.64
N ASP A 131 11.39 1.39 5.18
CA ASP A 131 10.74 1.04 3.91
C ASP A 131 9.31 1.57 3.84
N TYR A 132 8.59 1.50 4.95
CA TYR A 132 7.21 1.98 5.09
C TYR A 132 7.06 2.82 6.36
N PRO A 133 6.49 4.03 6.30
CA PRO A 133 6.19 4.83 7.49
C PRO A 133 5.24 4.06 8.43
N GLU A 134 5.62 3.96 9.71
CA GLU A 134 4.88 3.18 10.73
C GLU A 134 3.42 3.61 10.85
N VAL A 135 3.18 4.94 10.81
CA VAL A 135 1.82 5.49 10.85
C VAL A 135 0.97 4.98 9.70
N ALA A 136 1.55 4.90 8.48
CA ALA A 136 0.81 4.43 7.31
C ALA A 136 0.49 2.93 7.39
N VAL A 137 1.44 2.10 7.86
CA VAL A 137 1.22 0.66 8.09
C VAL A 137 0.12 0.44 9.13
N ARG A 138 0.19 1.16 10.26
CA ARG A 138 -0.80 1.10 11.33
C ARG A 138 -2.20 1.47 10.84
N GLU A 139 -2.34 2.61 10.19
CA GLU A 139 -3.64 3.08 9.71
C GLU A 139 -4.21 2.16 8.62
N ALA A 140 -3.39 1.62 7.72
CA ALA A 140 -3.82 0.68 6.69
C ALA A 140 -4.35 -0.63 7.30
N LEU A 141 -3.66 -1.18 8.31
CA LEU A 141 -4.09 -2.38 9.02
C LEU A 141 -5.42 -2.17 9.76
N LEU A 142 -5.53 -1.07 10.52
CA LEU A 142 -6.75 -0.74 11.26
C LEU A 142 -7.94 -0.50 10.32
N ASN A 143 -7.73 0.17 9.19
CA ASN A 143 -8.77 0.33 8.16
C ASN A 143 -9.26 -1.01 7.63
N CYS A 144 -8.34 -1.96 7.34
CA CYS A 144 -8.72 -3.29 6.90
C CYS A 144 -9.58 -4.03 7.92
N LEU A 145 -9.30 -3.89 9.22
CA LEU A 145 -10.06 -4.54 10.29
C LEU A 145 -11.44 -3.91 10.49
N VAL A 146 -11.50 -2.59 10.59
CA VAL A 146 -12.72 -1.87 10.97
C VAL A 146 -13.74 -1.77 9.82
N HIS A 147 -13.26 -1.66 8.57
CA HIS A 147 -14.13 -1.46 7.40
C HIS A 147 -14.42 -2.73 6.59
N ARG A 148 -13.84 -3.88 6.97
CA ARG A 148 -14.12 -5.17 6.33
C ARG A 148 -15.59 -5.52 6.39
N ASP A 149 -16.09 -6.18 5.33
CA ASP A 149 -17.38 -6.86 5.37
C ASP A 149 -17.21 -8.28 5.94
N TYR A 150 -17.56 -8.44 7.21
CA TYR A 150 -17.47 -9.72 7.93
C TYR A 150 -18.58 -10.70 7.55
N GLY A 151 -19.53 -10.31 6.71
CA GLY A 151 -20.49 -11.23 6.10
C GLY A 151 -19.85 -12.21 5.11
N TYR A 152 -18.60 -11.95 4.69
CA TYR A 152 -17.81 -12.85 3.85
C TYR A 152 -16.75 -13.59 4.67
N SER A 153 -16.57 -14.88 4.39
CA SER A 153 -15.60 -15.75 5.06
C SER A 153 -14.15 -15.59 4.57
N SER A 154 -13.91 -14.83 3.50
CA SER A 154 -12.58 -14.65 2.90
C SER A 154 -11.65 -13.83 3.80
N SER A 155 -10.38 -14.18 3.89
CA SER A 155 -9.39 -13.49 4.73
C SER A 155 -9.05 -12.08 4.22
N ILE A 156 -8.58 -11.19 5.10
CA ILE A 156 -7.81 -10.01 4.72
C ILE A 156 -6.49 -10.51 4.13
N LEU A 157 -6.05 -9.92 3.02
CA LEU A 157 -4.79 -10.26 2.37
C LEU A 157 -3.80 -9.10 2.49
N ILE A 158 -2.60 -9.38 2.99
CA ILE A 158 -1.50 -8.42 3.03
C ILE A 158 -0.37 -8.99 2.19
N SER A 159 0.00 -8.30 1.13
CA SER A 159 1.01 -8.73 0.17
C SER A 159 2.21 -7.81 0.20
N MET A 160 3.38 -8.35 0.49
CA MET A 160 4.65 -7.61 0.56
C MET A 160 5.46 -7.92 -0.70
N TYR A 161 5.83 -6.88 -1.44
CA TYR A 161 6.70 -6.92 -2.61
C TYR A 161 7.99 -6.12 -2.32
N GLU A 162 8.94 -6.15 -3.21
CA GLU A 162 10.17 -5.38 -3.06
C GLU A 162 9.92 -3.86 -3.15
N ASP A 163 8.92 -3.44 -3.94
CA ASP A 163 8.61 -2.04 -4.19
C ASP A 163 7.38 -1.50 -3.44
N ARG A 164 6.58 -2.36 -2.80
CA ARG A 164 5.32 -1.95 -2.15
C ARG A 164 4.77 -2.96 -1.17
N LEU A 165 3.88 -2.49 -0.31
CA LEU A 165 3.06 -3.27 0.61
C LEU A 165 1.58 -3.02 0.28
N GLU A 166 0.81 -4.09 0.04
CA GLU A 166 -0.61 -4.02 -0.30
C GLU A 166 -1.47 -4.59 0.83
N PHE A 167 -2.47 -3.82 1.26
CA PHE A 167 -3.51 -4.25 2.18
C PHE A 167 -4.82 -4.39 1.41
N THR A 168 -5.40 -5.58 1.39
CA THR A 168 -6.63 -5.88 0.65
C THR A 168 -7.66 -6.46 1.59
N SER A 169 -8.78 -5.75 1.77
CA SER A 169 -9.92 -6.25 2.54
C SER A 169 -11.16 -6.42 1.66
N ILE A 170 -12.02 -7.35 2.06
CA ILE A 170 -13.32 -7.57 1.42
C ILE A 170 -14.33 -6.55 1.95
N GLY A 171 -15.11 -6.02 1.03
CA GLY A 171 -16.07 -4.95 1.23
C GLY A 171 -15.62 -3.69 0.50
N GLY A 172 -16.41 -3.22 -0.48
CA GLY A 172 -16.25 -1.91 -1.08
C GLY A 172 -16.65 -0.80 -0.12
N LEU A 173 -16.80 0.41 -0.60
CA LEU A 173 -17.33 1.51 0.20
C LEU A 173 -18.79 1.25 0.58
N VAL A 174 -19.22 1.85 1.68
CA VAL A 174 -20.63 1.82 2.09
C VAL A 174 -21.45 2.55 1.02
N THR A 175 -22.67 2.06 0.76
CA THR A 175 -23.56 2.62 -0.26
C THR A 175 -23.74 4.12 -0.06
N GLY A 176 -23.58 4.88 -1.14
CA GLY A 176 -23.68 6.34 -1.13
C GLY A 176 -22.36 7.09 -0.83
N VAL A 177 -21.29 6.38 -0.47
CA VAL A 177 -19.97 6.96 -0.24
C VAL A 177 -19.09 6.71 -1.45
N THR A 178 -18.41 7.74 -1.93
CA THR A 178 -17.45 7.66 -3.03
C THR A 178 -16.01 7.67 -2.52
N LEU A 179 -15.06 7.29 -3.37
CA LEU A 179 -13.64 7.42 -3.02
C LEU A 179 -13.23 8.88 -2.82
N GLU A 180 -13.85 9.81 -3.55
CA GLU A 180 -13.62 11.25 -3.40
C GLU A 180 -14.02 11.74 -2.01
N ASP A 181 -15.19 11.28 -1.49
CA ASP A 181 -15.62 11.59 -0.13
C ASP A 181 -14.61 11.10 0.91
N VAL A 182 -14.12 9.87 0.75
CA VAL A 182 -13.08 9.29 1.61
C VAL A 182 -11.79 10.10 1.57
N MET A 183 -11.37 10.54 0.39
CA MET A 183 -10.19 11.39 0.21
C MET A 183 -10.38 12.79 0.80
N MET A 184 -11.61 13.27 0.93
CA MET A 184 -11.97 14.50 1.63
C MET A 184 -12.08 14.34 3.15
N GLY A 185 -11.90 13.12 3.68
CA GLY A 185 -11.94 12.83 5.13
C GLY A 185 -13.30 12.35 5.64
N ILE A 186 -14.24 12.05 4.76
CA ILE A 186 -15.50 11.42 5.16
C ILE A 186 -15.24 9.94 5.50
N SER A 187 -15.67 9.53 6.67
CA SER A 187 -15.59 8.14 7.13
C SER A 187 -16.96 7.63 7.54
N VAL A 188 -17.45 6.63 6.82
CA VAL A 188 -18.65 5.90 7.19
C VAL A 188 -18.26 4.48 7.55
N CYS A 189 -18.39 4.17 8.84
CA CYS A 189 -17.96 2.88 9.36
C CYS A 189 -19.02 1.80 9.10
N ARG A 190 -18.61 0.67 8.50
CA ARG A 190 -19.45 -0.50 8.29
C ARG A 190 -19.75 -1.22 9.61
N ASN A 191 -18.73 -1.40 10.45
CA ASN A 191 -18.80 -2.10 11.72
C ASN A 191 -18.70 -1.08 12.86
N LYS A 192 -19.82 -0.42 13.16
CA LYS A 192 -19.87 0.70 14.13
C LYS A 192 -19.53 0.28 15.55
N LYS A 193 -19.97 -0.92 15.98
CA LYS A 193 -19.68 -1.43 17.32
C LYS A 193 -18.24 -1.86 17.47
N LEU A 194 -17.68 -2.54 16.45
CA LEU A 194 -16.26 -2.86 16.41
C LEU A 194 -15.42 -1.58 16.45
N ALA A 195 -15.77 -0.58 15.65
CA ALA A 195 -15.10 0.73 15.66
C ALA A 195 -15.20 1.40 17.05
N ASN A 196 -16.35 1.33 17.73
CA ASN A 196 -16.50 1.86 19.07
C ASN A 196 -15.60 1.14 20.10
N VAL A 197 -15.43 -0.18 19.98
CA VAL A 197 -14.49 -0.93 20.82
C VAL A 197 -13.06 -0.45 20.58
N PHE A 198 -12.63 -0.34 19.31
CA PHE A 198 -11.31 0.14 18.94
C PHE A 198 -11.06 1.60 19.39
N TYR A 199 -12.07 2.46 19.28
CA TYR A 199 -12.01 3.84 19.76
C TYR A 199 -11.82 3.92 21.30
N ARG A 200 -12.58 3.13 22.06
CA ARG A 200 -12.46 3.09 23.53
C ARG A 200 -11.12 2.56 24.02
N LEU A 201 -10.48 1.72 23.20
CA LEU A 201 -9.12 1.23 23.43
C LEU A 201 -8.03 2.17 22.85
N GLU A 202 -8.43 3.35 22.38
CA GLU A 202 -7.51 4.35 21.77
C GLU A 202 -6.71 3.82 20.58
N LEU A 203 -7.24 2.80 19.89
CA LEU A 203 -6.64 2.22 18.69
C LEU A 203 -6.99 3.02 17.45
N ILE A 204 -8.15 3.66 17.41
CA ILE A 204 -8.57 4.51 16.28
C ILE A 204 -9.12 5.84 16.79
N GLU A 205 -9.15 6.83 15.88
CA GLU A 205 -9.83 8.10 16.07
C GLU A 205 -11.18 8.11 15.32
N ALA A 206 -12.16 8.82 15.85
CA ALA A 206 -13.52 8.86 15.26
C ALA A 206 -13.72 10.05 14.28
N TYR A 207 -12.64 10.57 13.67
CA TYR A 207 -12.66 11.80 12.88
C TYR A 207 -12.39 11.60 11.39
N GLY A 208 -12.31 10.38 10.88
CA GLY A 208 -12.06 10.10 9.46
C GLY A 208 -10.63 10.44 8.99
N THR A 209 -9.70 10.63 9.91
CA THR A 209 -8.33 11.10 9.62
C THR A 209 -7.38 10.02 9.12
N GLY A 210 -7.75 8.73 9.15
CA GLY A 210 -6.84 7.63 8.88
C GLY A 210 -6.21 7.68 7.49
N ILE A 211 -7.00 7.88 6.44
CA ILE A 211 -6.50 8.00 5.06
C ILE A 211 -5.61 9.24 4.90
N GLN A 212 -5.97 10.37 5.52
CA GLN A 212 -5.17 11.58 5.47
C GLN A 212 -3.81 11.38 6.18
N LYS A 213 -3.77 10.63 7.30
CA LYS A 213 -2.52 10.27 7.98
C LYS A 213 -1.62 9.43 7.09
N ILE A 214 -2.20 8.46 6.34
CA ILE A 214 -1.45 7.67 5.36
C ILE A 214 -0.84 8.59 4.30
N MET A 215 -1.63 9.47 3.69
CA MET A 215 -1.16 10.39 2.64
C MET A 215 -0.10 11.35 3.15
N ASN A 216 -0.30 11.91 4.35
CA ASN A 216 0.64 12.85 4.98
C ASN A 216 1.98 12.18 5.32
N ALA A 217 1.97 10.90 5.73
CA ALA A 217 3.19 10.16 5.99
C ALA A 217 4.10 9.99 4.75
N TYR A 218 3.54 10.19 3.56
CA TYR A 218 4.24 10.14 2.28
C TYR A 218 4.35 11.51 1.58
N GLN A 219 4.10 12.63 2.31
CA GLN A 219 4.05 13.95 1.67
C GLN A 219 5.33 14.33 0.91
N ASP A 220 6.50 13.88 1.40
CA ASP A 220 7.81 14.18 0.81
C ASP A 220 8.30 13.10 -0.15
N GLN A 221 7.54 12.01 -0.33
CA GLN A 221 7.88 10.91 -1.22
C GLN A 221 7.45 11.19 -2.66
N PHE A 222 8.23 10.68 -3.62
CA PHE A 222 7.96 10.85 -5.06
C PHE A 222 6.69 10.08 -5.50
N ILE A 223 6.56 8.82 -5.05
CA ILE A 223 5.38 7.99 -5.31
C ILE A 223 4.49 8.03 -4.06
N LYS A 224 3.22 8.33 -4.24
CA LYS A 224 2.24 8.42 -3.16
C LYS A 224 1.51 7.08 -2.97
N PRO A 225 0.93 6.84 -1.79
CA PRO A 225 0.02 5.72 -1.59
C PRO A 225 -1.16 5.77 -2.56
N GLU A 226 -1.61 4.60 -2.98
CA GLU A 226 -2.75 4.45 -3.88
C GLU A 226 -3.88 3.72 -3.16
N ILE A 227 -5.12 4.18 -3.35
CA ILE A 227 -6.31 3.51 -2.85
C ILE A 227 -7.13 3.05 -4.05
N LYS A 228 -7.39 1.74 -4.10
CA LYS A 228 -8.22 1.11 -5.14
C LYS A 228 -9.49 0.56 -4.51
N VAL A 229 -10.61 0.90 -5.12
CA VAL A 229 -11.91 0.47 -4.64
C VAL A 229 -12.70 -0.17 -5.78
N SER A 230 -13.33 -1.29 -5.47
CA SER A 230 -14.35 -1.92 -6.29
C SER A 230 -15.61 -2.18 -5.46
N ASN A 231 -16.64 -2.76 -6.06
CA ASN A 231 -17.88 -3.07 -5.34
C ASN A 231 -17.67 -3.96 -4.10
N ASN A 232 -16.65 -4.83 -4.13
CA ASN A 232 -16.44 -5.85 -3.09
C ASN A 232 -15.02 -5.85 -2.50
N VAL A 233 -14.15 -4.92 -2.91
CA VAL A 233 -12.76 -4.89 -2.46
C VAL A 233 -12.34 -3.46 -2.18
N PHE A 234 -11.66 -3.28 -1.07
CA PHE A 234 -10.92 -2.07 -0.73
C PHE A 234 -9.45 -2.41 -0.59
N LYS A 235 -8.59 -1.71 -1.31
CA LYS A 235 -7.13 -1.95 -1.30
C LYS A 235 -6.37 -0.66 -1.05
N ILE A 236 -5.42 -0.72 -0.12
CA ILE A 236 -4.42 0.33 0.13
C ILE A 236 -3.07 -0.19 -0.33
N ILE A 237 -2.35 0.59 -1.12
CA ILE A 237 -1.02 0.29 -1.62
C ILE A 237 -0.06 1.34 -1.04
N LEU A 238 0.89 0.88 -0.25
CA LEU A 238 1.94 1.69 0.33
C LEU A 238 3.24 1.43 -0.45
N PRO A 239 3.79 2.41 -1.17
CA PRO A 239 5.06 2.26 -1.87
C PRO A 239 6.22 2.13 -0.87
N ASN A 240 7.25 1.32 -1.21
CA ASN A 240 8.49 1.28 -0.45
C ASN A 240 9.28 2.58 -0.68
N THR A 241 9.55 3.33 0.39
CA THR A 241 10.20 4.64 0.32
C THR A 241 11.67 4.55 -0.11
N ASN A 242 12.35 3.47 0.27
CA ASN A 242 13.76 3.25 -0.07
C ASN A 242 13.93 2.77 -1.51
N ALA A 243 13.06 1.90 -2.01
CA ALA A 243 13.02 1.52 -3.43
C ALA A 243 12.71 2.71 -4.36
N GLN A 244 11.96 3.71 -3.86
CA GLN A 244 11.73 4.97 -4.58
C GLN A 244 13.00 5.85 -4.65
N ALA A 245 13.81 5.86 -3.60
CA ALA A 245 15.05 6.62 -3.58
C ALA A 245 16.02 6.11 -4.67
N GLU A 246 16.17 4.79 -4.77
CA GLU A 246 16.96 4.16 -5.84
C GLU A 246 16.45 4.53 -7.23
N LEU A 247 15.14 4.45 -7.46
CA LEU A 247 14.51 4.82 -8.73
C LEU A 247 14.72 6.31 -9.05
N ARG A 248 14.67 7.18 -8.04
CA ARG A 248 14.92 8.62 -8.20
C ARG A 248 16.37 8.91 -8.59
N GLU A 249 17.32 8.23 -7.96
CA GLU A 249 18.73 8.35 -8.32
C GLU A 249 18.99 7.86 -9.74
N GLU A 250 18.43 6.73 -10.16
CA GLU A 250 18.49 6.24 -11.54
C GLU A 250 17.89 7.23 -12.53
N LEU A 251 16.70 7.79 -12.23
CA LEU A 251 16.07 8.81 -13.06
C LEU A 251 16.86 10.11 -13.11
N GLN A 252 17.45 10.56 -12.00
CA GLN A 252 18.31 11.75 -11.97
C GLN A 252 19.61 11.50 -12.75
N TYR A 253 20.22 10.31 -12.61
CA TYR A 253 21.37 9.93 -13.40
C TYR A 253 21.06 9.94 -14.90
N HIS A 254 19.87 9.47 -15.29
CA HIS A 254 19.40 9.51 -16.68
C HIS A 254 18.96 10.90 -17.15
N THR A 255 18.51 11.80 -16.24
CA THR A 255 18.12 13.17 -16.58
C THR A 255 19.30 14.14 -16.59
N HIS A 256 20.37 13.86 -15.87
CA HIS A 256 21.63 14.62 -16.02
C HIS A 256 22.35 14.33 -17.34
N ILE A 257 21.98 13.23 -18.02
CA ILE A 257 22.34 12.99 -19.41
C ILE A 257 21.13 13.44 -20.25
N GLN A 258 20.94 14.75 -20.42
CA GLN A 258 19.93 15.25 -21.35
C GLN A 258 20.30 14.80 -22.77
N PRO A 259 19.42 14.10 -23.51
CA PRO A 259 19.71 13.73 -24.91
C PRO A 259 19.95 14.95 -25.79
N GLU A 260 19.42 16.12 -25.40
CA GLU A 260 19.65 17.39 -26.08
C GLU A 260 21.09 17.90 -25.91
N ASP A 261 21.74 17.67 -24.76
CA ASP A 261 23.11 18.09 -24.52
C ASP A 261 24.12 17.26 -25.33
N GLU A 262 23.91 15.93 -25.39
CA GLU A 262 24.76 15.04 -26.18
C GLU A 262 24.59 15.26 -27.70
N GLU A 263 23.36 15.41 -28.18
CA GLU A 263 23.05 15.70 -29.58
C GLU A 263 23.66 17.07 -29.98
N THR A 264 23.54 18.07 -29.12
CA THR A 264 24.12 19.41 -29.31
C THR A 264 25.64 19.38 -29.33
N GLN A 265 26.26 18.66 -28.39
CA GLN A 265 27.72 18.48 -28.36
C GLN A 265 28.22 17.73 -29.60
N ILE A 266 27.53 16.69 -30.04
CA ILE A 266 27.87 15.97 -31.30
C ILE A 266 27.74 16.90 -32.51
N MET A 267 26.71 17.74 -32.57
CA MET A 267 26.56 18.73 -33.66
C MET A 267 27.72 19.75 -33.66
N GLN A 268 28.10 20.26 -32.48
CA GLN A 268 29.25 21.16 -32.36
C GLN A 268 30.56 20.48 -32.82
N MET A 269 30.77 19.21 -32.45
CA MET A 269 31.94 18.43 -32.94
C MET A 269 31.91 18.31 -34.46
N ILE A 270 30.74 18.04 -35.07
CA ILE A 270 30.64 17.96 -36.54
C ILE A 270 30.87 19.31 -37.20
N ASP A 271 30.41 20.40 -36.62
CA ASP A 271 30.63 21.77 -37.15
C ASP A 271 32.13 22.15 -37.11
N GLN A 272 32.87 21.70 -36.09
CA GLN A 272 34.31 21.93 -35.95
C GLN A 272 35.13 21.03 -36.87
N GLU A 273 34.88 19.71 -36.86
CA GLU A 273 35.73 18.72 -37.53
C GLU A 273 35.23 18.32 -38.93
N LYS A 274 34.07 18.85 -39.33
CA LYS A 274 33.35 18.56 -40.58
C LYS A 274 32.87 17.09 -40.72
N ARG A 275 33.50 16.18 -40.01
CA ARG A 275 33.14 14.76 -39.92
C ARG A 275 33.64 14.17 -38.62
N ILE A 276 32.87 13.27 -38.01
CA ILE A 276 33.25 12.59 -36.77
C ILE A 276 33.06 11.07 -36.92
N GLN A 277 33.86 10.31 -36.17
CA GLN A 277 33.70 8.87 -36.01
C GLN A 277 33.09 8.55 -34.64
N ARG A 278 32.42 7.40 -34.53
CA ARG A 278 31.83 6.93 -33.27
C ARG A 278 32.83 6.90 -32.10
N LYS A 279 34.09 6.53 -32.39
CA LYS A 279 35.17 6.49 -31.37
C LYS A 279 35.46 7.87 -30.79
N GLN A 280 35.49 8.91 -31.59
CA GLN A 280 35.69 10.29 -31.13
C GLN A 280 34.56 10.77 -30.25
N VAL A 281 33.30 10.37 -30.56
CA VAL A 281 32.13 10.66 -29.70
C VAL A 281 32.26 9.98 -28.35
N GLN A 282 32.71 8.71 -28.31
CA GLN A 282 32.91 7.96 -27.05
C GLN A 282 33.98 8.64 -26.19
N GLU A 283 35.10 8.97 -26.78
CA GLU A 283 36.24 9.55 -26.05
C GLU A 283 35.96 10.98 -25.52
N ARG A 284 35.24 11.77 -26.30
CA ARG A 284 35.00 13.18 -25.95
C ARG A 284 33.81 13.37 -25.00
N LEU A 285 32.76 12.51 -25.11
CA LEU A 285 31.60 12.54 -24.24
C LEU A 285 31.70 11.58 -23.06
N GLY A 286 32.74 10.73 -22.99
CA GLY A 286 32.89 9.74 -21.91
C GLY A 286 31.84 8.65 -21.89
N ILE A 287 31.16 8.37 -23.01
CA ILE A 287 30.01 7.45 -23.09
C ILE A 287 30.39 6.09 -23.70
N SER A 288 29.59 5.05 -23.37
CA SER A 288 29.82 3.70 -23.87
C SER A 288 29.63 3.56 -25.39
N GLN A 289 30.24 2.52 -25.96
CA GLN A 289 30.06 2.18 -27.37
C GLN A 289 28.60 1.96 -27.77
N THR A 290 27.80 1.37 -26.88
CA THR A 290 26.38 1.10 -27.10
C THR A 290 25.60 2.40 -27.11
N THR A 291 25.85 3.28 -26.14
CA THR A 291 25.20 4.58 -25.99
C THR A 291 25.49 5.49 -27.19
N SER A 292 26.77 5.65 -27.54
CA SER A 292 27.15 6.48 -28.68
C SER A 292 26.57 6.00 -30.00
N GLY A 293 26.49 4.65 -30.19
CA GLY A 293 25.86 4.06 -31.36
C GLY A 293 24.34 4.31 -31.42
N ARG A 294 23.65 4.31 -30.28
CA ARG A 294 22.22 4.60 -30.17
C ARG A 294 21.94 6.07 -30.53
N ILE A 295 22.70 7.00 -29.94
CA ILE A 295 22.52 8.44 -30.17
C ILE A 295 22.77 8.78 -31.65
N LEU A 296 23.88 8.35 -32.23
CA LEU A 296 24.19 8.60 -33.61
C LEU A 296 23.12 8.06 -34.58
N LYS A 297 22.59 6.83 -34.33
CA LYS A 297 21.46 6.29 -35.08
C LYS A 297 20.19 7.13 -34.96
N GLN A 298 19.92 7.64 -33.77
CA GLN A 298 18.76 8.49 -33.52
C GLN A 298 18.88 9.83 -34.24
N MET A 299 20.06 10.46 -34.22
CA MET A 299 20.34 11.70 -34.95
C MET A 299 20.24 11.51 -36.48
N VAL A 300 20.69 10.36 -36.99
CA VAL A 300 20.48 10.00 -38.41
C VAL A 300 18.99 9.85 -38.73
N LYS A 301 18.22 9.20 -37.85
CA LYS A 301 16.76 9.03 -38.01
C LYS A 301 16.01 10.37 -37.95
N LYS A 302 16.44 11.28 -37.08
CA LYS A 302 15.94 12.67 -36.99
C LYS A 302 16.35 13.53 -38.19
N GLY A 303 17.26 13.05 -39.04
CA GLY A 303 17.75 13.80 -40.20
C GLY A 303 18.72 14.93 -39.87
N LEU A 304 19.29 14.95 -38.67
CA LEU A 304 20.27 15.95 -38.23
C LEU A 304 21.68 15.70 -38.83
N ILE A 305 22.04 14.44 -38.98
CA ILE A 305 23.33 14.01 -39.52
C ILE A 305 23.13 12.87 -40.56
N MET A 306 24.17 12.66 -41.40
CA MET A 306 24.22 11.56 -42.35
C MET A 306 25.41 10.64 -42.06
N GLN A 307 25.16 9.33 -42.12
CA GLN A 307 26.23 8.31 -42.08
C GLN A 307 26.88 8.15 -43.43
N ARG A 308 28.21 8.21 -43.49
CA ARG A 308 29.02 7.90 -44.70
C ARG A 308 30.00 6.79 -44.40
N GLY A 309 30.27 5.95 -45.38
CA GLY A 309 31.19 4.82 -45.27
C GLY A 309 30.58 3.57 -44.64
N ARG A 310 31.33 2.47 -44.56
CA ARG A 310 30.96 1.19 -43.98
C ARG A 310 32.07 0.63 -43.08
N GLY A 311 31.68 -0.13 -42.06
CA GLY A 311 32.59 -0.80 -41.13
C GLY A 311 33.47 0.19 -40.35
N LYS A 312 34.79 -0.02 -40.34
CA LYS A 312 35.76 0.83 -39.59
C LYS A 312 35.88 2.26 -40.13
N ASN A 313 35.47 2.48 -41.40
CA ASN A 313 35.53 3.81 -42.03
C ASN A 313 34.21 4.58 -41.96
N THR A 314 33.30 4.17 -41.09
CA THR A 314 32.02 4.86 -40.87
C THR A 314 32.30 6.22 -40.21
N CYS A 315 31.83 7.30 -40.81
CA CYS A 315 31.81 8.63 -40.23
C CYS A 315 30.44 9.28 -40.36
N TYR A 316 30.21 10.32 -39.57
CA TYR A 316 28.95 11.07 -39.53
C TYR A 316 29.26 12.53 -39.88
N VAL A 317 28.42 13.11 -40.70
CA VAL A 317 28.53 14.48 -41.21
C VAL A 317 27.18 15.20 -41.07
N LYS A 318 27.18 16.50 -41.01
CA LYS A 318 25.96 17.31 -41.03
C LYS A 318 25.18 17.05 -42.32
N LYS A 319 23.89 17.00 -42.23
CA LYS A 319 22.99 16.87 -43.39
C LYS A 319 22.88 18.18 -44.13
#